data_78d7e67d37dc7524a3dbc4ad2627893f
#
_entry.id   78d7e67d37dc7524a3dbc4ad2627893f
#
_cell.length_a   1.000
_cell.length_b   1.000
_cell.length_c   1.000
_cell.angle_alpha   90.00
_cell.angle_beta   90.00
_cell.angle_gamma   90.00
#
_symmetry.space_group_name_H-M   'P 1'
#
loop_
_entity.id
_entity.type
_entity.pdbx_description
1 polymer ?
#
loop_
_entity_poly.entity_id
_entity_poly.type
_entity_poly.pdbx_seq_one_letter_code
_entity_poly.pdbx_strand_id
1 'polypeptide(L)'
;MSRLLAALDRQPLDRPPVWFMRQAGRYLPEYRELRSRHSFDEAMRTPALAAEITLQPLRRFPLDAAIVFADIMTPFDAMGVPIEFAPGPRLSPLSLADVADLGDLEPARVDYLSETIEKVGAALPLDVALIGFAGGPATLLAYLLEGGGSQHFPRFRRVFHCDDPTAALDVLARAMRTYLELQVDAGAQVVQLFDTWAGLLSRQQFEEWAMPAARRALAGLAVPTVYFAPAATHLLDLLPRIGATGYGVDWRLPLGDCWNRLGDDHVVQGNLDPALLLSDPDTVRAGTNRVLEEAAARPGHVFNLGHGVLPDTPLENVQAMVETVVGSAEPTEGMSRVSGAVR
;
A
#
# COMPACT_ATOMS: atom_id res chain seq x y z
N MET A 1 -4.65 -19.61 7.61
CA MET A 1 -4.75 -18.13 7.55
C MET A 1 -3.36 -17.60 7.29
N SER A 2 -3.17 -16.68 6.34
CA SER A 2 -1.84 -16.11 6.08
C SER A 2 -1.36 -15.27 7.27
N ARG A 3 -0.03 -15.13 7.41
CA ARG A 3 0.58 -14.33 8.48
C ARG A 3 0.13 -12.87 8.42
N LEU A 4 -0.05 -12.29 7.21
CA LEU A 4 -0.56 -10.93 7.07
C LEU A 4 -1.99 -10.79 7.63
N LEU A 5 -2.89 -11.71 7.31
CA LEU A 5 -4.27 -11.66 7.83
C LEU A 5 -4.30 -11.85 9.35
N ALA A 6 -3.45 -12.72 9.90
CA ALA A 6 -3.33 -12.89 11.34
C ALA A 6 -2.80 -11.61 12.04
N ALA A 7 -1.82 -10.90 11.43
CA ALA A 7 -1.35 -9.62 11.95
C ALA A 7 -2.44 -8.55 11.91
N LEU A 8 -3.21 -8.47 10.81
CA LEU A 8 -4.32 -7.53 10.68
C LEU A 8 -5.47 -7.82 11.67
N ASP A 9 -5.63 -9.07 12.09
CA ASP A 9 -6.52 -9.49 13.18
C ASP A 9 -5.85 -9.41 14.58
N ARG A 10 -4.65 -8.85 14.66
CA ARG A 10 -3.84 -8.68 15.88
C ARG A 10 -3.62 -9.99 16.66
N GLN A 11 -3.55 -11.10 15.92
CA GLN A 11 -3.16 -12.38 16.52
C GLN A 11 -1.67 -12.34 16.92
N PRO A 12 -1.28 -12.96 18.05
CA PRO A 12 0.11 -13.17 18.38
C PRO A 12 0.82 -13.98 17.30
N LEU A 13 1.97 -13.52 16.85
CA LEU A 13 2.78 -14.17 15.81
C LEU A 13 4.22 -14.34 16.31
N ASP A 14 4.90 -15.36 15.81
CA ASP A 14 6.32 -15.62 16.05
C ASP A 14 7.23 -14.54 15.44
N ARG A 15 6.77 -13.88 14.39
CA ARG A 15 7.40 -12.71 13.76
C ARG A 15 6.34 -11.88 13.01
N PRO A 16 6.59 -10.60 12.73
CA PRO A 16 5.70 -9.84 11.85
C PRO A 16 5.73 -10.40 10.42
N PRO A 17 4.61 -10.30 9.67
CA PRO A 17 4.62 -10.51 8.23
C PRO A 17 5.48 -9.43 7.56
N VAL A 18 6.13 -9.80 6.44
CA VAL A 18 6.93 -8.89 5.63
C VAL A 18 6.44 -8.85 4.18
N TRP A 19 6.19 -7.68 3.71
CA TRP A 19 6.02 -7.30 2.31
C TRP A 19 6.48 -5.84 2.15
N PHE A 20 6.66 -5.34 0.94
CA PHE A 20 7.04 -3.94 0.79
C PHE A 20 6.47 -3.29 -0.46
N MET A 21 6.17 -2.01 -0.35
CA MET A 21 5.61 -1.21 -1.42
C MET A 21 6.55 -1.16 -2.62
N ARG A 22 6.01 -1.36 -3.84
CA ARG A 22 6.74 -1.48 -5.10
C ARG A 22 7.69 -2.70 -5.15
N GLN A 23 7.39 -3.77 -4.40
CA GLN A 23 8.16 -5.02 -4.42
C GLN A 23 8.30 -5.62 -5.83
N ALA A 24 7.29 -5.47 -6.70
CA ALA A 24 7.41 -5.68 -8.14
C ALA A 24 7.84 -4.35 -8.79
N GLY A 25 9.12 -4.20 -9.14
CA GLY A 25 9.61 -2.90 -9.55
C GLY A 25 10.98 -2.90 -10.24
N ARG A 26 11.43 -1.71 -10.61
CA ARG A 26 12.63 -1.47 -11.44
C ARG A 26 13.94 -1.99 -10.83
N TYR A 27 14.02 -2.25 -9.54
CA TYR A 27 15.19 -2.85 -8.91
C TYR A 27 15.37 -4.34 -9.31
N LEU A 28 14.29 -5.05 -9.74
CA LEU A 28 14.33 -6.43 -10.21
C LEU A 28 14.82 -6.54 -11.64
N PRO A 29 15.84 -7.39 -11.95
CA PRO A 29 16.31 -7.62 -13.31
C PRO A 29 15.21 -8.14 -14.25
N GLU A 30 14.42 -9.14 -13.80
CA GLU A 30 13.32 -9.74 -14.56
C GLU A 30 12.21 -8.73 -14.86
N TYR A 31 11.92 -7.80 -13.95
CA TYR A 31 11.02 -6.71 -14.24
C TYR A 31 11.57 -5.81 -15.36
N ARG A 32 12.85 -5.41 -15.28
CA ARG A 32 13.49 -4.59 -16.33
C ARG A 32 13.51 -5.31 -17.69
N GLU A 33 13.77 -6.62 -17.70
CA GLU A 33 13.74 -7.43 -18.93
C GLU A 33 12.34 -7.42 -19.57
N LEU A 34 11.29 -7.69 -18.80
CA LEU A 34 9.91 -7.65 -19.27
C LEU A 34 9.55 -6.24 -19.78
N ARG A 35 9.91 -5.20 -19.04
CA ARG A 35 9.64 -3.80 -19.39
C ARG A 35 10.46 -3.29 -20.60
N SER A 36 11.53 -3.97 -20.98
CA SER A 36 12.24 -3.65 -22.24
C SER A 36 11.49 -4.08 -23.48
N ARG A 37 10.52 -5.02 -23.35
CA ARG A 37 9.71 -5.56 -24.45
C ARG A 37 8.28 -5.03 -24.47
N HIS A 38 7.77 -4.59 -23.34
CA HIS A 38 6.39 -4.15 -23.15
C HIS A 38 6.32 -2.76 -22.51
N SER A 39 5.41 -1.91 -22.97
CA SER A 39 5.15 -0.62 -22.35
C SER A 39 4.54 -0.82 -20.94
N PHE A 40 4.53 0.24 -20.10
CA PHE A 40 3.90 0.13 -18.77
C PHE A 40 2.40 -0.14 -18.88
N ASP A 41 1.73 0.58 -19.75
CA ASP A 41 0.30 0.42 -20.00
C ASP A 41 -0.03 -0.98 -20.54
N GLU A 42 0.73 -1.48 -21.53
CA GLU A 42 0.57 -2.84 -22.04
C GLU A 42 0.78 -3.89 -20.94
N ALA A 43 1.84 -3.76 -20.13
CA ALA A 43 2.14 -4.71 -19.06
C ALA A 43 1.05 -4.72 -17.98
N MET A 44 0.47 -3.56 -17.68
CA MET A 44 -0.59 -3.41 -16.68
C MET A 44 -1.95 -3.94 -17.19
N ARG A 45 -2.28 -3.66 -18.47
CA ARG A 45 -3.56 -4.05 -19.08
C ARG A 45 -3.59 -5.48 -19.63
N THR A 46 -2.45 -6.18 -19.64
CA THR A 46 -2.38 -7.58 -20.05
C THR A 46 -2.32 -8.48 -18.82
N PRO A 47 -3.42 -9.19 -18.46
CA PRO A 47 -3.50 -9.92 -17.19
C PRO A 47 -2.36 -10.93 -16.96
N ALA A 48 -1.90 -11.60 -18.02
CA ALA A 48 -0.79 -12.55 -17.91
C ALA A 48 0.54 -11.86 -17.57
N LEU A 49 0.81 -10.66 -18.13
CA LEU A 49 2.02 -9.89 -17.84
C LEU A 49 1.95 -9.27 -16.44
N ALA A 50 0.81 -8.70 -16.08
CA ALA A 50 0.61 -8.10 -14.76
C ALA A 50 0.71 -9.16 -13.64
N ALA A 51 0.14 -10.35 -13.86
CA ALA A 51 0.28 -11.48 -12.93
C ALA A 51 1.74 -11.95 -12.82
N GLU A 52 2.44 -12.10 -13.96
CA GLU A 52 3.86 -12.45 -13.96
C GLU A 52 4.69 -11.45 -13.13
N ILE A 53 4.50 -10.15 -13.37
CA ILE A 53 5.20 -9.09 -12.63
C ILE A 53 4.87 -9.16 -11.13
N THR A 54 3.61 -9.36 -10.78
CA THR A 54 3.17 -9.48 -9.38
C THR A 54 3.88 -10.62 -8.64
N LEU A 55 4.13 -11.74 -9.32
CA LEU A 55 4.74 -12.94 -8.75
C LEU A 55 6.28 -12.90 -8.70
N GLN A 56 6.95 -12.05 -9.49
CA GLN A 56 8.42 -11.98 -9.55
C GLN A 56 9.09 -11.85 -8.17
N PRO A 57 8.71 -10.92 -7.29
CA PRO A 57 9.36 -10.76 -5.99
C PRO A 57 9.22 -11.97 -5.07
N LEU A 58 8.10 -12.70 -5.16
CA LEU A 58 7.85 -13.89 -4.35
C LEU A 58 8.74 -15.08 -4.72
N ARG A 59 9.24 -15.12 -5.94
CA ARG A 59 10.22 -16.15 -6.36
C ARG A 59 11.61 -15.88 -5.80
N ARG A 60 11.91 -14.65 -5.41
CA ARG A 60 13.22 -14.24 -4.87
C ARG A 60 13.26 -14.20 -3.37
N PHE A 61 12.16 -13.73 -2.75
CA PHE A 61 12.11 -13.40 -1.34
C PHE A 61 10.93 -14.12 -0.68
N PRO A 62 11.12 -14.65 0.53
CA PRO A 62 10.05 -15.29 1.30
C PRO A 62 9.10 -14.22 1.90
N LEU A 63 8.30 -13.58 1.04
CA LEU A 63 7.35 -12.55 1.42
C LEU A 63 6.02 -13.16 1.87
N ASP A 64 5.35 -12.52 2.81
CA ASP A 64 4.05 -12.96 3.35
C ASP A 64 2.85 -12.39 2.58
N ALA A 65 3.09 -11.51 1.60
CA ALA A 65 2.05 -11.00 0.72
C ALA A 65 2.54 -10.62 -0.67
N ALA A 66 1.64 -10.73 -1.65
CA ALA A 66 1.73 -10.13 -2.97
C ALA A 66 0.85 -8.87 -3.01
N ILE A 67 1.31 -7.81 -3.66
CA ILE A 67 0.47 -6.67 -4.05
C ILE A 67 0.31 -6.68 -5.56
N VAL A 68 -0.93 -6.59 -6.05
CA VAL A 68 -1.22 -6.63 -7.49
C VAL A 68 -0.47 -5.54 -8.24
N PHE A 69 0.08 -5.87 -9.42
CA PHE A 69 0.74 -4.87 -10.27
C PHE A 69 -0.32 -4.06 -11.03
N ALA A 70 -0.47 -2.80 -10.62
CA ALA A 70 -1.37 -1.81 -11.20
C ALA A 70 -0.83 -0.40 -10.92
N ASP A 71 -1.57 0.64 -11.30
CA ASP A 71 -1.30 2.04 -10.94
C ASP A 71 -2.50 2.65 -10.20
N ILE A 72 -2.24 3.56 -9.25
CA ILE A 72 -3.30 4.26 -8.50
C ILE A 72 -4.21 5.12 -9.39
N MET A 73 -3.75 5.47 -10.59
CA MET A 73 -4.50 6.27 -11.57
C MET A 73 -5.27 5.41 -12.59
N THR A 74 -5.14 4.07 -12.53
CA THR A 74 -5.90 3.13 -13.37
C THR A 74 -7.41 3.44 -13.40
N PRO A 75 -8.06 3.80 -12.28
CA PRO A 75 -9.49 4.11 -12.28
C PRO A 75 -9.90 5.31 -13.13
N PHE A 76 -9.00 6.23 -13.42
CA PHE A 76 -9.37 7.44 -14.19
C PHE A 76 -9.84 7.13 -15.60
N ASP A 77 -9.20 6.17 -16.28
CA ASP A 77 -9.65 5.73 -17.60
C ASP A 77 -11.07 5.16 -17.53
N ALA A 78 -11.38 4.41 -16.48
CA ALA A 78 -12.71 3.88 -16.22
C ALA A 78 -13.76 4.95 -15.83
N MET A 79 -13.29 6.14 -15.43
CA MET A 79 -14.11 7.31 -15.18
C MET A 79 -14.15 8.27 -16.40
N GLY A 80 -13.62 7.86 -17.55
CA GLY A 80 -13.61 8.65 -18.78
C GLY A 80 -12.52 9.74 -18.84
N VAL A 81 -11.52 9.69 -17.96
CA VAL A 81 -10.36 10.62 -17.97
C VAL A 81 -9.16 9.92 -18.62
N PRO A 82 -8.76 10.31 -19.84
CA PRO A 82 -7.62 9.72 -20.53
C PRO A 82 -6.31 9.96 -19.78
N ILE A 83 -5.47 8.92 -19.67
CA ILE A 83 -4.15 8.97 -19.06
C ILE A 83 -3.10 8.44 -20.00
N GLU A 84 -1.95 9.09 -20.01
CA GLU A 84 -0.72 8.63 -20.67
C GLU A 84 0.35 8.30 -19.62
N PHE A 85 1.05 7.17 -19.80
CA PHE A 85 2.10 6.69 -18.87
C PHE A 85 3.53 6.79 -19.47
N ALA A 86 3.90 7.93 -20.04
CA ALA A 86 5.25 8.09 -20.60
C ALA A 86 5.80 9.53 -20.42
N PRO A 87 6.85 9.75 -19.61
CA PRO A 87 7.62 8.89 -18.68
C PRO A 87 7.02 8.81 -17.25
N GLY A 88 5.77 9.06 -17.07
CA GLY A 88 4.96 8.98 -15.85
C GLY A 88 3.54 9.35 -16.17
N PRO A 89 2.63 9.26 -15.21
CA PRO A 89 1.24 9.56 -15.47
C PRO A 89 1.05 11.04 -15.82
N ARG A 90 0.39 11.28 -16.95
CA ARG A 90 0.02 12.61 -17.46
C ARG A 90 -1.44 12.60 -17.90
N LEU A 91 -2.13 13.65 -17.58
CA LEU A 91 -3.50 13.90 -17.99
C LEU A 91 -3.72 15.41 -18.20
N SER A 92 -4.78 15.77 -18.88
CA SER A 92 -5.20 17.18 -18.94
C SER A 92 -5.70 17.64 -17.58
N PRO A 93 -5.19 18.72 -17.01
CA PRO A 93 -5.69 19.22 -15.73
C PRO A 93 -7.17 19.53 -15.80
N LEU A 94 -7.91 19.06 -14.78
CA LEU A 94 -9.33 19.34 -14.62
C LEU A 94 -9.57 20.49 -13.65
N SER A 95 -10.70 21.18 -13.77
CA SER A 95 -11.19 22.05 -12.71
C SER A 95 -11.86 21.23 -11.60
N LEU A 96 -12.08 21.85 -10.44
CA LEU A 96 -12.79 21.18 -9.34
C LEU A 96 -14.23 20.80 -9.76
N ALA A 97 -14.90 21.63 -10.55
CA ALA A 97 -16.23 21.35 -11.09
C ALA A 97 -16.21 20.16 -12.05
N ASP A 98 -15.22 20.09 -12.97
CA ASP A 98 -15.09 18.94 -13.88
C ASP A 98 -14.92 17.62 -13.09
N VAL A 99 -14.17 17.62 -11.99
CA VAL A 99 -14.00 16.43 -11.14
C VAL A 99 -15.31 16.07 -10.43
N ALA A 100 -16.06 17.05 -9.96
CA ALA A 100 -17.36 16.83 -9.32
C ALA A 100 -18.42 16.28 -10.29
N ASP A 101 -18.27 16.58 -11.59
CA ASP A 101 -19.16 16.14 -12.66
C ASP A 101 -18.72 14.81 -13.33
N LEU A 102 -17.60 14.20 -12.87
CA LEU A 102 -17.19 12.87 -13.38
C LEU A 102 -18.28 11.83 -13.11
N GLY A 103 -18.50 10.97 -14.09
CA GLY A 103 -19.39 9.82 -13.96
C GLY A 103 -18.88 8.76 -12.99
N ASP A 104 -19.73 7.79 -12.69
CA ASP A 104 -19.33 6.62 -11.91
C ASP A 104 -18.29 5.80 -12.69
N LEU A 105 -17.47 5.04 -11.94
CA LEU A 105 -16.50 4.14 -12.53
C LEU A 105 -17.21 3.03 -13.34
N GLU A 106 -16.80 2.85 -14.60
CA GLU A 106 -17.27 1.77 -15.48
C GLU A 106 -16.48 0.48 -15.24
N PRO A 107 -17.02 -0.53 -14.55
CA PRO A 107 -16.28 -1.76 -14.21
C PRO A 107 -15.64 -2.46 -15.41
N ALA A 108 -16.35 -2.55 -16.52
CA ALA A 108 -15.87 -3.22 -17.75
C ALA A 108 -14.55 -2.66 -18.30
N ARG A 109 -14.21 -1.41 -18.00
CA ARG A 109 -12.94 -0.80 -18.45
C ARG A 109 -11.73 -1.24 -17.61
N VAL A 110 -11.96 -1.88 -16.47
CA VAL A 110 -10.91 -2.40 -15.57
C VAL A 110 -11.00 -3.92 -15.35
N ASP A 111 -11.76 -4.64 -16.15
CA ASP A 111 -11.91 -6.11 -16.06
C ASP A 111 -10.57 -6.85 -16.11
N TYR A 112 -9.58 -6.32 -16.85
CA TYR A 112 -8.23 -6.88 -16.90
C TYR A 112 -7.56 -6.93 -15.51
N LEU A 113 -7.93 -6.05 -14.58
CA LEU A 113 -7.41 -6.09 -13.21
C LEU A 113 -8.01 -7.26 -12.43
N SER A 114 -9.33 -7.48 -12.55
CA SER A 114 -10.00 -8.63 -11.93
C SER A 114 -9.40 -9.93 -12.44
N GLU A 115 -9.22 -10.07 -13.76
CA GLU A 115 -8.55 -11.23 -14.34
C GLU A 115 -7.10 -11.40 -13.87
N THR A 116 -6.38 -10.30 -13.68
CA THR A 116 -5.02 -10.33 -13.09
C THR A 116 -5.05 -10.88 -11.67
N ILE A 117 -5.97 -10.39 -10.83
CA ILE A 117 -6.11 -10.81 -9.43
C ILE A 117 -6.45 -12.31 -9.34
N GLU A 118 -7.38 -12.78 -10.16
CA GLU A 118 -7.74 -14.21 -10.24
C GLU A 118 -6.54 -15.08 -10.64
N LYS A 119 -5.76 -14.66 -11.67
CA LYS A 119 -4.56 -15.39 -12.10
C LYS A 119 -3.48 -15.43 -11.01
N VAL A 120 -3.26 -14.31 -10.32
CA VAL A 120 -2.32 -14.25 -9.20
C VAL A 120 -2.81 -15.14 -8.07
N GLY A 121 -4.07 -15.00 -7.66
CA GLY A 121 -4.66 -15.80 -6.58
C GLY A 121 -4.55 -17.31 -6.81
N ALA A 122 -4.75 -17.76 -8.06
CA ALA A 122 -4.61 -19.17 -8.43
C ALA A 122 -3.15 -19.68 -8.35
N ALA A 123 -2.16 -18.79 -8.43
CA ALA A 123 -0.73 -19.14 -8.40
C ALA A 123 -0.06 -18.93 -7.04
N LEU A 124 -0.70 -18.21 -6.11
CA LEU A 124 -0.13 -17.92 -4.80
C LEU A 124 -0.15 -19.13 -3.87
N PRO A 125 0.90 -19.32 -3.05
CA PRO A 125 0.84 -20.22 -1.89
C PRO A 125 -0.28 -19.80 -0.93
N LEU A 126 -0.88 -20.77 -0.23
CA LEU A 126 -2.01 -20.54 0.68
C LEU A 126 -1.70 -19.64 1.90
N ASP A 127 -0.42 -19.50 2.22
CA ASP A 127 0.09 -18.69 3.34
C ASP A 127 0.51 -17.27 2.91
N VAL A 128 0.46 -16.95 1.62
CA VAL A 128 0.75 -15.63 1.07
C VAL A 128 -0.56 -14.91 0.75
N ALA A 129 -0.77 -13.73 1.34
CA ALA A 129 -1.98 -12.94 1.08
C ALA A 129 -1.88 -12.11 -0.20
N LEU A 130 -3.00 -11.92 -0.89
CA LEU A 130 -3.09 -11.02 -2.04
C LEU A 130 -3.67 -9.66 -1.62
N ILE A 131 -2.91 -8.60 -1.88
CA ILE A 131 -3.28 -7.21 -1.59
C ILE A 131 -3.74 -6.53 -2.88
N GLY A 132 -4.97 -6.00 -2.86
CA GLY A 132 -5.45 -5.02 -3.81
C GLY A 132 -5.19 -3.60 -3.31
N PHE A 133 -5.34 -2.60 -4.17
CA PHE A 133 -5.14 -1.21 -3.74
C PHE A 133 -5.83 -0.18 -4.62
N ALA A 134 -5.95 1.03 -4.09
CA ALA A 134 -6.38 2.22 -4.83
C ALA A 134 -5.61 3.46 -4.35
N GLY A 135 -5.66 4.53 -5.14
CA GLY A 135 -5.27 5.86 -4.68
C GLY A 135 -6.30 6.44 -3.71
N GLY A 136 -5.84 7.17 -2.69
CA GLY A 136 -6.74 7.91 -1.80
C GLY A 136 -7.42 9.08 -2.52
N PRO A 137 -8.66 9.45 -2.16
CA PRO A 137 -9.40 10.52 -2.84
C PRO A 137 -8.65 11.85 -2.89
N ALA A 138 -7.95 12.24 -1.83
CA ALA A 138 -7.16 13.46 -1.81
C ALA A 138 -5.97 13.39 -2.79
N THR A 139 -5.30 12.25 -2.86
CA THR A 139 -4.20 11.99 -3.81
C THR A 139 -4.69 12.03 -5.26
N LEU A 140 -5.83 11.43 -5.55
CA LEU A 140 -6.41 11.41 -6.89
C LEU A 140 -6.86 12.80 -7.31
N LEU A 141 -7.48 13.56 -6.39
CA LEU A 141 -7.83 14.97 -6.64
C LEU A 141 -6.59 15.80 -6.95
N ALA A 142 -5.49 15.58 -6.23
CA ALA A 142 -4.24 16.28 -6.48
C ALA A 142 -3.73 16.04 -7.92
N TYR A 143 -3.74 14.79 -8.39
CA TYR A 143 -3.33 14.46 -9.76
C TYR A 143 -4.27 15.04 -10.82
N LEU A 144 -5.59 14.99 -10.61
CA LEU A 144 -6.58 15.53 -11.55
C LEU A 144 -6.45 17.05 -11.70
N LEU A 145 -6.28 17.77 -10.60
CA LEU A 145 -6.16 19.23 -10.64
C LEU A 145 -4.81 19.70 -11.22
N GLU A 146 -3.73 18.97 -10.99
CA GLU A 146 -2.38 19.33 -11.48
C GLU A 146 -2.09 18.81 -12.89
N GLY A 147 -2.80 17.78 -13.35
CA GLY A 147 -2.52 17.11 -14.63
C GLY A 147 -1.38 16.11 -14.57
N GLY A 148 -1.03 15.65 -13.36
CA GLY A 148 0.07 14.72 -13.09
C GLY A 148 0.84 15.04 -11.82
N GLY A 149 2.10 14.56 -11.74
CA GLY A 149 2.98 14.88 -10.62
C GLY A 149 3.38 16.35 -10.59
N SER A 150 3.42 16.95 -9.41
CA SER A 150 3.82 18.34 -9.19
C SER A 150 4.76 18.46 -7.99
N GLN A 151 5.72 19.38 -8.03
CA GLN A 151 6.64 19.56 -6.91
C GLN A 151 5.95 20.09 -5.65
N HIS A 152 4.92 20.94 -5.79
CA HIS A 152 4.28 21.64 -4.68
C HIS A 152 2.75 21.53 -4.66
N PHE A 153 2.15 20.94 -5.67
CA PHE A 153 0.69 20.79 -5.81
C PHE A 153 -0.09 22.08 -5.52
N PRO A 154 0.24 23.22 -6.18
CA PRO A 154 -0.33 24.52 -5.83
C PRO A 154 -1.83 24.62 -6.10
N ARG A 155 -2.33 24.00 -7.20
CA ARG A 155 -3.76 24.02 -7.53
C ARG A 155 -4.54 23.19 -6.51
N PHE A 156 -4.09 21.98 -6.22
CA PHE A 156 -4.67 21.10 -5.20
C PHE A 156 -4.73 21.79 -3.83
N ARG A 157 -3.61 22.37 -3.38
CA ARG A 157 -3.55 23.03 -2.06
C ARG A 157 -4.43 24.27 -2.00
N ARG A 158 -4.50 25.04 -3.12
CA ARG A 158 -5.31 26.26 -3.18
C ARG A 158 -6.81 25.96 -2.99
N VAL A 159 -7.32 24.87 -3.53
CA VAL A 159 -8.73 24.48 -3.44
C VAL A 159 -9.23 24.50 -1.98
N PHE A 160 -8.45 23.96 -1.06
CA PHE A 160 -8.81 23.90 0.37
C PHE A 160 -8.79 25.26 1.09
N HIS A 161 -8.47 26.35 0.40
CA HIS A 161 -8.51 27.71 0.93
C HIS A 161 -9.60 28.58 0.28
N CYS A 162 -10.00 28.25 -0.94
CA CYS A 162 -10.82 29.12 -1.76
C CYS A 162 -12.16 28.50 -2.19
N ASP A 163 -12.25 27.16 -2.14
CA ASP A 163 -13.36 26.40 -2.72
C ASP A 163 -13.83 25.31 -1.75
N ASP A 164 -14.95 24.67 -2.06
CA ASP A 164 -15.43 23.47 -1.35
C ASP A 164 -15.16 22.21 -2.20
N PRO A 165 -14.20 21.36 -1.81
CA PRO A 165 -13.86 20.15 -2.56
C PRO A 165 -14.79 18.96 -2.29
N THR A 166 -15.82 19.10 -1.46
CA THR A 166 -16.63 17.98 -0.97
C THR A 166 -17.22 17.15 -2.10
N ALA A 167 -17.86 17.79 -3.08
CA ALA A 167 -18.49 17.06 -4.19
C ALA A 167 -17.46 16.27 -5.03
N ALA A 168 -16.30 16.86 -5.34
CA ALA A 168 -15.23 16.20 -6.07
C ALA A 168 -14.63 15.01 -5.28
N LEU A 169 -14.39 15.20 -3.99
CA LEU A 169 -13.90 14.14 -3.11
C LEU A 169 -14.91 13.00 -2.95
N ASP A 170 -16.21 13.31 -2.95
CA ASP A 170 -17.29 12.32 -2.86
C ASP A 170 -17.37 11.44 -4.12
N VAL A 171 -17.24 12.04 -5.30
CA VAL A 171 -17.17 11.30 -6.56
C VAL A 171 -15.98 10.34 -6.55
N LEU A 172 -14.80 10.83 -6.18
CA LEU A 172 -13.59 10.01 -6.12
C LEU A 172 -13.69 8.90 -5.04
N ALA A 173 -14.28 9.20 -3.88
CA ALA A 173 -14.47 8.21 -2.82
C ALA A 173 -15.40 7.07 -3.28
N ARG A 174 -16.51 7.37 -3.96
CA ARG A 174 -17.40 6.35 -4.52
C ARG A 174 -16.71 5.52 -5.58
N ALA A 175 -16.01 6.16 -6.52
CA ALA A 175 -15.28 5.45 -7.56
C ALA A 175 -14.22 4.52 -6.99
N MET A 176 -13.45 4.98 -5.98
CA MET A 176 -12.43 4.13 -5.34
C MET A 176 -13.04 3.00 -4.54
N ARG A 177 -14.18 3.21 -3.90
CA ARG A 177 -14.91 2.14 -3.25
C ARG A 177 -15.30 1.04 -4.25
N THR A 178 -15.97 1.40 -5.36
CA THR A 178 -16.31 0.45 -6.42
C THR A 178 -15.07 -0.28 -6.96
N TYR A 179 -13.98 0.45 -7.19
CA TYR A 179 -12.73 -0.13 -7.67
C TYR A 179 -12.10 -1.12 -6.69
N LEU A 180 -12.20 -0.87 -5.39
CA LEU A 180 -11.73 -1.79 -4.35
C LEU A 180 -12.67 -3.00 -4.20
N GLU A 181 -13.99 -2.81 -4.30
CA GLU A 181 -14.97 -3.90 -4.31
C GLU A 181 -14.70 -4.88 -5.45
N LEU A 182 -14.45 -4.40 -6.67
CA LEU A 182 -14.08 -5.25 -7.81
C LEU A 182 -12.82 -6.10 -7.52
N GLN A 183 -11.83 -5.53 -6.85
CA GLN A 183 -10.62 -6.26 -6.50
C GLN A 183 -10.89 -7.32 -5.41
N VAL A 184 -11.75 -7.02 -4.44
CA VAL A 184 -12.17 -7.97 -3.40
C VAL A 184 -12.96 -9.12 -4.01
N ASP A 185 -13.91 -8.82 -4.89
CA ASP A 185 -14.73 -9.82 -5.59
C ASP A 185 -13.87 -10.74 -6.48
N ALA A 186 -12.79 -10.21 -7.05
CA ALA A 186 -11.80 -10.97 -7.81
C ALA A 186 -10.83 -11.81 -6.94
N GLY A 187 -10.84 -11.64 -5.61
CA GLY A 187 -10.06 -12.46 -4.69
C GLY A 187 -8.96 -11.74 -3.92
N ALA A 188 -8.87 -10.41 -3.93
CA ALA A 188 -8.00 -9.67 -3.03
C ALA A 188 -8.44 -9.89 -1.57
N GLN A 189 -7.49 -10.27 -0.71
CA GLN A 189 -7.76 -10.63 0.69
C GLN A 189 -7.52 -9.45 1.66
N VAL A 190 -6.82 -8.43 1.21
CA VAL A 190 -6.56 -7.17 1.90
C VAL A 190 -6.60 -6.07 0.85
N VAL A 191 -7.04 -4.88 1.21
CA VAL A 191 -6.92 -3.72 0.32
C VAL A 191 -6.21 -2.56 1.00
N GLN A 192 -5.39 -1.83 0.25
CA GLN A 192 -4.68 -0.66 0.74
C GLN A 192 -5.06 0.61 -0.02
N LEU A 193 -5.36 1.67 0.71
CA LEU A 193 -5.60 3.00 0.17
C LEU A 193 -4.33 3.85 0.31
N PHE A 194 -3.72 4.22 -0.83
CA PHE A 194 -2.52 5.05 -0.88
C PHE A 194 -2.88 6.52 -1.02
N ASP A 195 -2.83 7.28 0.07
CA ASP A 195 -3.18 8.69 0.07
C ASP A 195 -1.95 9.59 0.21
N THR A 196 -1.04 9.44 -0.77
CA THR A 196 0.32 9.99 -0.79
C THR A 196 0.36 11.50 -0.55
N TRP A 197 -0.61 12.24 -1.05
CA TRP A 197 -0.62 13.70 -0.98
C TRP A 197 -1.50 14.26 0.15
N ALA A 198 -2.19 13.40 0.91
CA ALA A 198 -2.94 13.82 2.09
C ALA A 198 -2.05 14.52 3.15
N GLY A 199 -0.77 14.10 3.24
CA GLY A 199 0.21 14.74 4.12
C GLY A 199 0.57 16.20 3.77
N LEU A 200 0.15 16.71 2.61
CA LEU A 200 0.28 18.13 2.23
C LEU A 200 -0.78 19.02 2.87
N LEU A 201 -1.86 18.44 3.38
CA LEU A 201 -2.96 19.18 3.98
C LEU A 201 -2.64 19.54 5.43
N SER A 202 -3.14 20.69 5.87
CA SER A 202 -3.15 21.00 7.30
C SER A 202 -4.04 20.02 8.05
N ARG A 203 -3.86 19.92 9.37
CA ARG A 203 -4.69 19.08 10.23
C ARG A 203 -6.18 19.38 10.03
N GLN A 204 -6.56 20.66 10.00
CA GLN A 204 -7.95 21.09 9.82
C GLN A 204 -8.49 20.64 8.45
N GLN A 205 -7.73 20.88 7.35
CA GLN A 205 -8.14 20.50 6.00
C GLN A 205 -8.29 18.99 5.86
N PHE A 206 -7.39 18.21 6.45
CA PHE A 206 -7.49 16.76 6.46
C PHE A 206 -8.74 16.29 7.20
N GLU A 207 -8.98 16.81 8.40
CA GLU A 207 -10.11 16.44 9.24
C GLU A 207 -11.47 16.79 8.59
N GLU A 208 -11.54 17.94 7.92
CA GLU A 208 -12.76 18.45 7.31
C GLU A 208 -13.10 17.75 6.00
N TRP A 209 -12.11 17.46 5.14
CA TRP A 209 -12.37 16.99 3.78
C TRP A 209 -11.76 15.62 3.44
N ALA A 210 -10.45 15.45 3.60
CA ALA A 210 -9.77 14.24 3.11
C ALA A 210 -10.12 12.99 3.93
N MET A 211 -10.17 13.11 5.25
CA MET A 211 -10.49 12.00 6.16
C MET A 211 -11.91 11.45 5.93
N PRO A 212 -12.98 12.27 5.81
CA PRO A 212 -14.30 11.74 5.47
C PRO A 212 -14.36 11.04 4.12
N ALA A 213 -13.64 11.54 3.12
CA ALA A 213 -13.57 10.91 1.80
C ALA A 213 -12.83 9.55 1.85
N ALA A 214 -11.68 9.47 2.53
CA ALA A 214 -10.97 8.21 2.75
C ALA A 214 -11.82 7.18 3.50
N ARG A 215 -12.55 7.61 4.54
CA ARG A 215 -13.52 6.77 5.26
C ARG A 215 -14.58 6.20 4.33
N ARG A 216 -15.19 7.02 3.47
CA ARG A 216 -16.20 6.56 2.50
C ARG A 216 -15.64 5.56 1.50
N ALA A 217 -14.41 5.75 1.04
CA ALA A 217 -13.76 4.82 0.11
C ALA A 217 -13.51 3.43 0.74
N LEU A 218 -13.28 3.35 2.04
CA LEU A 218 -12.98 2.09 2.74
C LEU A 218 -14.19 1.47 3.47
N ALA A 219 -15.28 2.22 3.65
CA ALA A 219 -16.40 1.79 4.50
C ALA A 219 -17.10 0.54 3.97
N GLY A 220 -17.26 -0.50 4.82
CA GLY A 220 -18.06 -1.69 4.53
C GLY A 220 -17.45 -2.66 3.52
N LEU A 221 -16.15 -2.56 3.21
CA LEU A 221 -15.43 -3.57 2.45
C LEU A 221 -15.35 -4.86 3.28
N ALA A 222 -15.47 -6.01 2.61
CA ALA A 222 -15.58 -7.33 3.27
C ALA A 222 -14.22 -7.89 3.73
N VAL A 223 -13.12 -7.18 3.48
CA VAL A 223 -11.74 -7.58 3.81
C VAL A 223 -11.05 -6.52 4.68
N PRO A 224 -9.97 -6.88 5.41
CA PRO A 224 -9.16 -5.91 6.12
C PRO A 224 -8.64 -4.80 5.20
N THR A 225 -8.62 -3.58 5.73
CA THR A 225 -8.22 -2.38 4.99
C THR A 225 -7.01 -1.72 5.62
N VAL A 226 -6.09 -1.21 4.82
CA VAL A 226 -4.93 -0.44 5.29
C VAL A 226 -4.98 0.95 4.66
N TYR A 227 -4.83 1.98 5.48
CA TYR A 227 -4.68 3.36 5.02
C TYR A 227 -3.22 3.80 5.15
N PHE A 228 -2.64 4.36 4.09
CA PHE A 228 -1.26 4.84 4.09
C PHE A 228 -1.16 6.27 3.56
N ALA A 229 -0.68 7.18 4.39
CA ALA A 229 -0.36 8.56 4.02
C ALA A 229 1.06 8.90 4.49
N PRO A 230 2.06 8.98 3.60
CA PRO A 230 3.40 9.43 3.95
C PRO A 230 3.44 10.93 4.25
N ALA A 231 4.46 11.38 4.97
CA ALA A 231 4.64 12.76 5.44
C ALA A 231 3.46 13.29 6.30
N ALA A 232 2.71 12.38 6.93
CA ALA A 232 1.49 12.68 7.68
C ALA A 232 1.69 12.60 9.21
N THR A 233 2.90 12.84 9.72
CA THR A 233 3.21 12.75 11.16
C THR A 233 2.36 13.68 12.03
N HIS A 234 1.91 14.81 11.48
CA HIS A 234 1.01 15.76 12.14
C HIS A 234 -0.47 15.33 12.14
N LEU A 235 -0.80 14.21 11.46
CA LEU A 235 -2.14 13.66 11.31
C LEU A 235 -2.33 12.32 12.03
N LEU A 236 -1.26 11.73 12.60
CA LEU A 236 -1.26 10.35 13.10
C LEU A 236 -2.42 10.05 14.07
N ASP A 237 -2.71 10.94 14.98
CA ASP A 237 -3.81 10.79 15.95
C ASP A 237 -5.21 10.96 15.35
N LEU A 238 -5.30 11.46 14.10
CA LEU A 238 -6.56 11.53 13.34
C LEU A 238 -6.80 10.28 12.48
N LEU A 239 -5.74 9.59 12.05
CA LEU A 239 -5.86 8.45 11.14
C LEU A 239 -6.82 7.36 11.65
N PRO A 240 -6.85 6.99 12.95
CA PRO A 240 -7.79 6.00 13.48
C PRO A 240 -9.26 6.33 13.21
N ARG A 241 -9.60 7.60 13.07
CA ARG A 241 -10.97 8.05 12.76
C ARG A 241 -11.42 7.73 11.34
N ILE A 242 -10.51 7.31 10.45
CA ILE A 242 -10.84 6.78 9.11
C ILE A 242 -11.57 5.44 9.25
N GLY A 243 -11.22 4.63 10.25
CA GLY A 243 -11.82 3.32 10.49
C GLY A 243 -11.22 2.20 9.62
N ALA A 244 -9.98 2.36 9.17
CA ALA A 244 -9.23 1.28 8.55
C ALA A 244 -8.78 0.25 9.60
N THR A 245 -8.54 -1.00 9.18
CA THR A 245 -8.01 -2.07 10.04
C THR A 245 -6.57 -1.78 10.47
N GLY A 246 -5.76 -1.20 9.58
CA GLY A 246 -4.36 -0.86 9.85
C GLY A 246 -3.92 0.45 9.21
N TYR A 247 -2.83 0.99 9.73
CA TYR A 247 -2.29 2.29 9.30
C TYR A 247 -0.83 2.15 8.93
N GLY A 248 -0.51 2.47 7.67
CA GLY A 248 0.86 2.56 7.20
C GLY A 248 1.49 3.88 7.64
N VAL A 249 2.72 3.82 8.12
CA VAL A 249 3.51 4.97 8.56
C VAL A 249 4.85 5.03 7.86
N ASP A 250 5.37 6.23 7.65
CA ASP A 250 6.67 6.44 7.04
C ASP A 250 7.81 6.51 8.08
N TRP A 251 9.04 6.63 7.59
CA TRP A 251 10.28 6.55 8.39
C TRP A 251 10.62 7.84 9.16
N ARG A 252 9.85 8.93 9.04
CA ARG A 252 10.18 10.25 9.61
C ARG A 252 10.07 10.30 11.13
N LEU A 253 9.40 9.34 11.73
CA LEU A 253 9.37 9.09 13.16
C LEU A 253 9.71 7.63 13.46
N PRO A 254 10.29 7.31 14.63
CA PRO A 254 10.41 5.94 15.09
C PRO A 254 9.05 5.22 15.08
N LEU A 255 9.05 3.93 14.76
CA LEU A 255 7.82 3.14 14.67
C LEU A 255 7.04 3.16 16.00
N GLY A 256 7.75 3.05 17.13
CA GLY A 256 7.14 3.10 18.46
C GLY A 256 6.43 4.43 18.74
N ASP A 257 7.01 5.55 18.29
CA ASP A 257 6.38 6.87 18.44
C ASP A 257 5.15 7.03 17.55
N CYS A 258 5.20 6.48 16.32
CA CYS A 258 4.03 6.44 15.45
C CYS A 258 2.91 5.64 16.09
N TRP A 259 3.22 4.45 16.60
CA TRP A 259 2.26 3.57 17.24
C TRP A 259 1.59 4.19 18.46
N ASN A 260 2.41 4.82 19.34
CA ASN A 260 1.87 5.51 20.52
C ASN A 260 0.90 6.64 20.17
N ARG A 261 1.09 7.32 19.03
CA ARG A 261 0.16 8.36 18.55
C ARG A 261 -1.10 7.81 17.89
N LEU A 262 -0.99 6.66 17.22
CA LEU A 262 -2.15 5.96 16.63
C LEU A 262 -3.00 5.30 17.71
N GLY A 263 -2.38 4.84 18.79
CA GLY A 263 -2.99 4.06 19.86
C GLY A 263 -2.64 2.57 19.78
N ASP A 264 -2.47 1.94 20.94
CA ASP A 264 -1.99 0.56 21.06
C ASP A 264 -2.94 -0.50 20.46
N ASP A 265 -4.21 -0.12 20.25
CA ASP A 265 -5.23 -1.02 19.72
C ASP A 265 -5.25 -1.12 18.18
N HIS A 266 -4.34 -0.43 17.51
CA HIS A 266 -4.30 -0.39 16.04
C HIS A 266 -3.18 -1.26 15.46
N VAL A 267 -3.42 -1.76 14.25
CA VAL A 267 -2.38 -2.40 13.43
C VAL A 267 -1.52 -1.31 12.79
N VAL A 268 -0.20 -1.44 12.87
CA VAL A 268 0.74 -0.50 12.28
C VAL A 268 1.63 -1.20 11.26
N GLN A 269 1.68 -0.64 10.06
CA GLN A 269 2.50 -1.10 8.96
C GLN A 269 3.65 -0.14 8.70
N GLY A 270 4.85 -0.63 8.65
CA GLY A 270 6.06 0.15 8.33
C GLY A 270 7.26 -0.31 9.15
N ASN A 271 8.33 0.54 9.25
CA ASN A 271 8.48 1.85 8.58
C ASN A 271 9.95 2.10 8.18
N LEU A 272 10.64 1.05 7.72
CA LEU A 272 12.05 1.21 7.36
C LEU A 272 12.22 2.26 6.26
N ASP A 273 13.21 3.16 6.40
CA ASP A 273 13.55 4.12 5.35
C ASP A 273 14.00 3.39 4.07
N PRO A 274 13.32 3.58 2.92
CA PRO A 274 13.75 2.96 1.67
C PRO A 274 15.18 3.35 1.25
N ALA A 275 15.66 4.53 1.63
CA ALA A 275 17.02 4.98 1.32
C ALA A 275 18.08 4.17 2.08
N LEU A 276 17.73 3.56 3.22
CA LEU A 276 18.63 2.67 3.94
C LEU A 276 19.06 1.45 3.09
N LEU A 277 18.17 0.98 2.22
CA LEU A 277 18.48 -0.11 1.30
C LEU A 277 19.49 0.24 0.21
N LEU A 278 19.96 1.49 0.13
CA LEU A 278 21.06 1.91 -0.74
C LEU A 278 22.44 1.82 -0.05
N SER A 279 22.47 1.44 1.23
CA SER A 279 23.69 1.27 2.01
C SER A 279 24.30 -0.14 1.82
N ASP A 280 25.06 -0.63 2.80
CA ASP A 280 25.57 -1.99 2.85
C ASP A 280 24.61 -2.94 3.60
N PRO A 281 24.74 -4.27 3.41
CA PRO A 281 23.84 -5.24 4.04
C PRO A 281 23.84 -5.22 5.58
N ASP A 282 24.96 -4.89 6.22
CA ASP A 282 25.04 -4.87 7.69
C ASP A 282 24.29 -3.66 8.26
N THR A 283 24.42 -2.51 7.61
CA THR A 283 23.64 -1.32 7.91
C THR A 283 22.14 -1.58 7.74
N VAL A 284 21.75 -2.31 6.67
CA VAL A 284 20.35 -2.71 6.43
C VAL A 284 19.85 -3.62 7.56
N ARG A 285 20.62 -4.64 7.95
CA ARG A 285 20.25 -5.54 9.06
C ARG A 285 20.07 -4.77 10.37
N ALA A 286 21.00 -3.87 10.69
CA ALA A 286 20.91 -3.05 11.88
C ALA A 286 19.67 -2.16 11.90
N GLY A 287 19.34 -1.51 10.77
CA GLY A 287 18.14 -0.69 10.65
C GLY A 287 16.85 -1.50 10.73
N THR A 288 16.85 -2.70 10.13
CA THR A 288 15.70 -3.63 10.19
C THR A 288 15.46 -4.09 11.62
N ASN A 289 16.51 -4.50 12.34
CA ASN A 289 16.42 -4.89 13.76
C ASN A 289 15.88 -3.75 14.63
N ARG A 290 16.31 -2.51 14.39
CA ARG A 290 15.78 -1.35 15.11
C ARG A 290 14.27 -1.21 14.95
N VAL A 291 13.73 -1.35 13.73
CA VAL A 291 12.28 -1.28 13.51
C VAL A 291 11.56 -2.42 14.25
N LEU A 292 12.13 -3.63 14.26
CA LEU A 292 11.59 -4.77 15.00
C LEU A 292 11.61 -4.54 16.51
N GLU A 293 12.69 -3.99 17.04
CA GLU A 293 12.83 -3.61 18.46
C GLU A 293 11.81 -2.52 18.86
N GLU A 294 11.62 -1.51 18.01
CA GLU A 294 10.65 -0.43 18.24
C GLU A 294 9.20 -0.95 18.20
N ALA A 295 8.93 -1.98 17.42
CA ALA A 295 7.63 -2.68 17.44
C ALA A 295 7.41 -3.42 18.77
N ALA A 296 8.49 -3.78 19.49
CA ALA A 296 8.46 -4.43 20.81
C ALA A 296 7.54 -5.68 20.86
N ALA A 297 7.52 -6.47 19.80
CA ALA A 297 6.66 -7.66 19.62
C ALA A 297 5.15 -7.38 19.82
N ARG A 298 4.70 -6.12 19.68
CA ARG A 298 3.27 -5.79 19.78
C ARG A 298 2.47 -6.54 18.70
N PRO A 299 1.34 -7.18 19.04
CA PRO A 299 0.44 -7.76 18.05
C PRO A 299 -0.08 -6.70 17.08
N GLY A 300 -0.05 -7.02 15.77
CA GLY A 300 -0.49 -6.10 14.73
C GLY A 300 0.64 -5.33 14.03
N HIS A 301 1.91 -5.69 14.24
CA HIS A 301 2.99 -5.18 13.39
C HIS A 301 2.98 -5.86 12.03
N VAL A 302 2.99 -5.07 10.95
CA VAL A 302 3.27 -5.50 9.57
C VAL A 302 4.55 -4.81 9.13
N PHE A 303 5.64 -5.58 8.99
CA PHE A 303 6.90 -4.99 8.55
C PHE A 303 6.82 -4.56 7.08
N ASN A 304 7.17 -3.31 6.81
CA ASN A 304 7.21 -2.71 5.48
C ASN A 304 8.26 -1.59 5.44
N LEU A 305 8.56 -1.11 4.26
CA LEU A 305 9.24 0.16 4.09
C LEU A 305 8.28 1.33 4.38
N GLY A 306 8.81 2.45 4.80
CA GLY A 306 8.04 3.68 4.97
C GLY A 306 7.59 4.34 3.65
N HIS A 307 8.00 3.81 2.51
CA HIS A 307 7.56 4.14 1.14
C HIS A 307 7.95 3.02 0.18
N GLY A 308 7.75 3.18 -1.13
CA GLY A 308 8.16 2.19 -2.12
C GLY A 308 9.68 2.02 -2.21
N VAL A 309 10.14 0.78 -2.45
CA VAL A 309 11.55 0.50 -2.74
C VAL A 309 12.05 1.36 -3.90
N LEU A 310 13.30 1.82 -3.80
CA LEU A 310 13.91 2.68 -4.80
C LEU A 310 14.42 1.86 -6.01
N PRO A 311 14.41 2.44 -7.22
CA PRO A 311 14.79 1.71 -8.43
C PRO A 311 16.22 1.16 -8.46
N ASP A 312 17.14 1.83 -7.77
CA ASP A 312 18.57 1.51 -7.74
C ASP A 312 18.97 0.67 -6.51
N THR A 313 17.97 0.15 -5.76
CA THR A 313 18.19 -0.68 -4.58
C THR A 313 18.90 -2.00 -4.97
N PRO A 314 20.05 -2.33 -4.35
CA PRO A 314 20.71 -3.61 -4.55
C PRO A 314 19.86 -4.78 -4.06
N LEU A 315 19.83 -5.88 -4.82
CA LEU A 315 19.05 -7.08 -4.46
C LEU A 315 19.51 -7.70 -3.14
N GLU A 316 20.81 -7.72 -2.88
CA GLU A 316 21.40 -8.23 -1.64
C GLU A 316 20.90 -7.46 -0.41
N ASN A 317 20.61 -6.17 -0.55
CA ASN A 317 20.09 -5.34 0.55
C ASN A 317 18.61 -5.63 0.83
N VAL A 318 17.81 -5.86 -0.20
CA VAL A 318 16.43 -6.36 -0.04
C VAL A 318 16.44 -7.74 0.61
N GLN A 319 17.33 -8.62 0.17
CA GLN A 319 17.52 -9.94 0.77
C GLN A 319 17.87 -9.84 2.25
N ALA A 320 18.86 -9.00 2.60
CA ALA A 320 19.29 -8.79 3.99
C ALA A 320 18.15 -8.31 4.88
N MET A 321 17.33 -7.37 4.40
CA MET A 321 16.13 -6.90 5.10
C MET A 321 15.14 -8.04 5.33
N VAL A 322 14.74 -8.75 4.27
CA VAL A 322 13.74 -9.81 4.37
C VAL A 322 14.21 -10.96 5.26
N GLU A 323 15.47 -11.41 5.09
CA GLU A 323 16.07 -12.46 5.93
C GLU A 323 16.12 -12.06 7.40
N THR A 324 16.41 -10.80 7.71
CA THR A 324 16.41 -10.29 9.08
C THR A 324 15.02 -10.37 9.70
N VAL A 325 13.97 -9.97 8.96
CA VAL A 325 12.59 -10.08 9.47
C VAL A 325 12.15 -11.53 9.60
N VAL A 326 12.47 -12.39 8.63
CA VAL A 326 12.11 -13.82 8.68
C VAL A 326 12.86 -14.53 9.79
N GLY A 327 14.15 -14.20 9.99
CA GLY A 327 14.99 -14.77 11.04
C GLY A 327 14.68 -14.28 12.47
N SER A 328 13.83 -13.26 12.63
CA SER A 328 13.39 -12.77 13.93
C SER A 328 12.30 -13.64 14.59
N ALA A 329 11.88 -14.73 13.93
CA ALA A 329 10.94 -15.68 14.50
C ALA A 329 11.50 -16.26 15.81
N GLU A 330 10.79 -16.04 16.94
CA GLU A 330 11.13 -16.68 18.19
C GLU A 330 10.96 -18.20 18.05
N PRO A 331 11.88 -19.02 18.62
CA PRO A 331 11.65 -20.45 18.70
C PRO A 331 10.34 -20.68 19.46
N THR A 332 9.39 -21.38 18.86
CA THR A 332 8.17 -21.82 19.55
C THR A 332 8.56 -22.65 20.77
N GLU A 333 8.65 -22.04 21.96
CA GLU A 333 8.68 -22.75 23.22
C GLU A 333 7.33 -23.45 23.43
N GLY A 334 7.24 -24.72 23.08
CA GLY A 334 5.98 -25.44 23.25
C GLY A 334 5.89 -26.87 22.74
N MET A 335 7.00 -27.66 22.84
CA MET A 335 6.85 -29.13 23.00
C MET A 335 7.82 -29.61 24.08
N SER A 336 7.51 -29.21 25.31
CA SER A 336 8.12 -29.79 26.50
C SER A 336 7.99 -31.32 26.43
N ARG A 337 9.15 -31.97 26.35
CA ARG A 337 9.31 -33.41 26.46
C ARG A 337 8.63 -33.90 27.75
N VAL A 338 7.47 -34.52 27.63
CA VAL A 338 6.99 -35.42 28.68
C VAL A 338 7.92 -36.65 28.64
N SER A 339 9.05 -36.54 29.35
CA SER A 339 9.87 -37.69 29.71
C SER A 339 9.14 -38.43 30.82
N GLY A 340 8.34 -39.41 30.44
CA GLY A 340 7.80 -40.39 31.38
C GLY A 340 8.93 -41.20 32.05
N ALA A 341 9.20 -40.92 33.32
CA ALA A 341 9.94 -41.84 34.17
C ALA A 341 8.95 -42.92 34.64
N VAL A 342 9.04 -44.07 34.04
CA VAL A 342 8.48 -45.30 34.59
C VAL A 342 9.40 -45.75 35.76
N ARG A 343 8.83 -45.90 36.94
CA ARG A 343 9.23 -46.85 37.96
C ARG A 343 8.03 -47.68 38.38
#